data_24516af19563a54b7f400ca70ff39175
#
_entry.id   24516af19563a54b7f400ca70ff39175
#
_cell.length_a   1.000
_cell.length_b   1.000
_cell.length_c   1.000
_cell.angle_alpha   90.00
_cell.angle_beta   90.00
_cell.angle_gamma   90.00
#
_symmetry.space_group_name_H-M   'P 1'
#
loop_
_entity.id
_entity.type
_entity.pdbx_description
1 polymer ?
#
loop_
_entity_poly.entity_id
_entity_poly.type
_entity_poly.pdbx_seq_one_letter_code
_entity_poly.pdbx_strand_id
1 'polypeptide(L)'
;TLLGEWFDFRDLLAWAAALTAILPTYVAMRQNDARLLLSWHGVGHGGFMLLGLVLTDSLGSAGGLLHVANYASYQLILLMAVFAVIHRTGTADLNRLGGLVARMPLSFLAMLIGIIGLAGLPPMNGFVSKWMVYRALILEGQPLLFVAMVVSTLGTILSVYKLLHNTFLGQLRLEHEDIQEAPWSMTAPMLLLCVLVFVTGVLFTSYFFN
;
A
#
# COMPACT_ATOMS: atom_id res chain seq x y z
N THR A 1 29.87 -14.21 24.95
CA THR A 1 28.91 -14.29 26.08
C THR A 1 27.77 -15.20 25.67
N LEU A 2 27.40 -16.18 26.53
CA LEU A 2 26.37 -17.23 26.26
C LEU A 2 25.01 -16.69 25.75
N LEU A 3 24.68 -15.44 25.97
CA LEU A 3 23.47 -14.81 25.45
C LEU A 3 23.64 -14.28 24.02
N GLY A 4 24.86 -14.06 23.52
CA GLY A 4 25.13 -13.59 22.14
C GLY A 4 25.01 -14.69 21.09
N GLU A 5 25.03 -15.95 21.48
CA GLU A 5 24.84 -17.11 20.57
C GLU A 5 23.38 -17.49 20.38
N TRP A 6 22.47 -17.02 21.25
CA TRP A 6 21.03 -17.38 21.24
C TRP A 6 20.11 -16.27 20.73
N PHE A 7 20.57 -15.00 20.70
CA PHE A 7 19.78 -13.86 20.26
C PHE A 7 20.64 -12.92 19.43
N ASP A 8 20.55 -13.04 18.12
CA ASP A 8 20.99 -11.95 17.24
C ASP A 8 19.96 -10.83 17.34
N PHE A 9 20.40 -9.64 17.80
CA PHE A 9 19.56 -8.44 17.87
C PHE A 9 18.89 -8.12 16.52
N ARG A 10 19.54 -8.50 15.45
CA ARG A 10 19.07 -8.37 14.08
C ARG A 10 17.85 -9.26 13.80
N ASP A 11 17.88 -10.52 14.23
CA ASP A 11 16.74 -11.43 14.09
C ASP A 11 15.53 -10.92 14.88
N LEU A 12 15.75 -10.38 16.08
CA LEU A 12 14.70 -9.75 16.86
C LEU A 12 14.07 -8.57 16.10
N LEU A 13 14.88 -7.69 15.50
CA LEU A 13 14.39 -6.58 14.68
C LEU A 13 13.66 -7.06 13.44
N ALA A 14 14.14 -8.11 12.77
CA ALA A 14 13.50 -8.67 11.58
C ALA A 14 12.10 -9.22 11.90
N TRP A 15 11.96 -9.97 13.02
CA TRP A 15 10.67 -10.45 13.48
C TRP A 15 9.74 -9.32 13.96
N ALA A 16 10.27 -8.31 14.66
CA ALA A 16 9.50 -7.13 15.03
C ALA A 16 8.97 -6.39 13.80
N ALA A 17 9.79 -6.26 12.76
CA ALA A 17 9.41 -5.66 11.49
C ALA A 17 8.33 -6.49 10.77
N ALA A 18 8.45 -7.83 10.74
CA ALA A 18 7.45 -8.71 10.17
C ALA A 18 6.11 -8.63 10.91
N LEU A 19 6.13 -8.63 12.24
CA LEU A 19 4.91 -8.44 13.05
C LEU A 19 4.29 -7.06 12.82
N THR A 20 5.12 -6.02 12.69
CA THR A 20 4.66 -4.66 12.34
C THR A 20 4.06 -4.62 10.93
N ALA A 21 4.50 -5.44 10.00
CA ALA A 21 3.88 -5.54 8.69
C ALA A 21 2.52 -6.28 8.73
N ILE A 22 2.39 -7.33 9.54
CA ILE A 22 1.21 -8.18 9.58
C ILE A 22 0.08 -7.55 10.41
N LEU A 23 0.33 -7.27 11.70
CA LEU A 23 -0.73 -6.92 12.64
C LEU A 23 -1.54 -5.69 12.22
N PRO A 24 -0.92 -4.54 11.84
CA PRO A 24 -1.65 -3.36 11.41
C PRO A 24 -2.49 -3.60 10.15
N THR A 25 -2.00 -4.43 9.23
CA THR A 25 -2.71 -4.76 8.00
C THR A 25 -4.04 -5.47 8.29
N TYR A 26 -4.06 -6.41 9.23
CA TYR A 26 -5.29 -7.08 9.65
C TYR A 26 -6.19 -6.19 10.52
N VAL A 27 -5.63 -5.24 11.27
CA VAL A 27 -6.42 -4.19 11.94
C VAL A 27 -7.07 -3.27 10.91
N ALA A 28 -6.35 -2.90 9.82
CA ALA A 28 -6.88 -2.11 8.72
C ALA A 28 -8.14 -2.74 8.10
N MET A 29 -8.18 -4.07 7.93
CA MET A 29 -9.35 -4.78 7.40
C MET A 29 -10.63 -4.57 8.22
N ARG A 30 -10.52 -4.30 9.53
CA ARG A 30 -11.64 -4.08 10.43
C ARG A 30 -12.13 -2.62 10.43
N GLN A 31 -11.34 -1.69 9.88
CA GLN A 31 -11.70 -0.28 9.88
C GLN A 31 -12.82 0.01 8.87
N ASN A 32 -13.80 0.79 9.29
CA ASN A 32 -14.85 1.30 8.41
C ASN A 32 -14.63 2.77 8.02
N ASP A 33 -13.70 3.47 8.66
CA ASP A 33 -13.24 4.79 8.22
C ASP A 33 -12.07 4.62 7.24
N ALA A 34 -12.24 5.13 6.01
CA ALA A 34 -11.24 5.03 4.95
C ALA A 34 -9.87 5.64 5.34
N ARG A 35 -9.85 6.69 6.15
CA ARG A 35 -8.63 7.35 6.64
C ARG A 35 -7.89 6.46 7.63
N LEU A 36 -8.61 5.86 8.58
CA LEU A 36 -8.02 4.94 9.57
C LEU A 36 -7.49 3.68 8.88
N LEU A 37 -8.21 3.15 7.89
CA LEU A 37 -7.76 2.01 7.08
C LEU A 37 -6.39 2.31 6.44
N LEU A 38 -6.25 3.45 5.77
CA LEU A 38 -4.99 3.86 5.15
C LEU A 38 -3.89 4.16 6.17
N SER A 39 -4.23 4.72 7.34
CA SER A 39 -3.26 4.99 8.41
C SER A 39 -2.65 3.69 8.96
N TRP A 40 -3.46 2.65 9.18
CA TRP A 40 -2.98 1.34 9.61
C TRP A 40 -2.08 0.68 8.56
N HIS A 41 -2.37 0.88 7.27
CA HIS A 41 -1.44 0.47 6.20
C HIS A 41 -0.11 1.20 6.28
N GLY A 42 -0.11 2.49 6.69
CA GLY A 42 1.13 3.24 6.92
C GLY A 42 2.04 2.56 7.93
N VAL A 43 1.49 2.13 9.05
CA VAL A 43 2.26 1.38 10.06
C VAL A 43 2.76 0.05 9.50
N GLY A 44 1.91 -0.70 8.80
CA GLY A 44 2.27 -1.99 8.19
C GLY A 44 3.39 -1.88 7.16
N HIS A 45 3.34 -0.87 6.29
CA HIS A 45 4.41 -0.63 5.31
C HIS A 45 5.72 -0.16 5.96
N GLY A 46 5.67 0.50 7.14
CA GLY A 46 6.84 0.74 7.97
C GLY A 46 7.57 -0.56 8.34
N GLY A 47 6.83 -1.63 8.58
CA GLY A 47 7.39 -2.98 8.79
C GLY A 47 8.16 -3.50 7.57
N PHE A 48 7.65 -3.30 6.35
CA PHE A 48 8.37 -3.65 5.11
C PHE A 48 9.67 -2.87 4.96
N MET A 49 9.64 -1.55 5.23
CA MET A 49 10.80 -0.69 5.18
C MET A 49 11.87 -1.15 6.17
N LEU A 50 11.48 -1.35 7.43
CA LEU A 50 12.37 -1.77 8.50
C LEU A 50 12.97 -3.14 8.19
N LEU A 51 12.16 -4.12 7.76
CA LEU A 51 12.66 -5.45 7.41
C LEU A 51 13.72 -5.38 6.32
N GLY A 52 13.45 -4.65 5.22
CA GLY A 52 14.45 -4.48 4.17
C GLY A 52 15.76 -3.89 4.66
N LEU A 53 15.71 -2.90 5.57
CA LEU A 53 16.92 -2.27 6.14
C LEU A 53 17.70 -3.16 7.09
N VAL A 54 17.02 -4.12 7.74
CA VAL A 54 17.64 -5.06 8.70
C VAL A 54 18.34 -6.22 7.99
N LEU A 55 17.95 -6.56 6.75
CA LEU A 55 18.60 -7.61 5.97
C LEU A 55 20.08 -7.29 5.67
N THR A 56 20.91 -8.34 5.60
CA THR A 56 22.36 -8.20 5.32
C THR A 56 22.63 -7.97 3.84
N ASP A 57 21.76 -8.51 2.99
CA ASP A 57 21.90 -8.37 1.55
C ASP A 57 21.65 -6.92 1.11
N SER A 58 22.53 -6.42 0.25
CA SER A 58 22.41 -5.06 -0.30
C SER A 58 21.13 -4.84 -1.09
N LEU A 59 20.56 -5.90 -1.70
CA LEU A 59 19.28 -5.86 -2.38
C LEU A 59 18.14 -5.61 -1.41
N GLY A 60 18.19 -6.21 -0.21
CA GLY A 60 17.20 -6.01 0.86
C GLY A 60 17.18 -4.57 1.34
N SER A 61 18.35 -4.02 1.68
CA SER A 61 18.47 -2.65 2.16
C SER A 61 18.08 -1.62 1.09
N ALA A 62 18.50 -1.82 -0.16
CA ALA A 62 18.08 -1.00 -1.29
C ALA A 62 16.56 -1.08 -1.51
N GLY A 63 15.97 -2.29 -1.42
CA GLY A 63 14.52 -2.51 -1.50
C GLY A 63 13.76 -1.79 -0.39
N GLY A 64 14.25 -1.85 0.86
CA GLY A 64 13.67 -1.13 2.00
C GLY A 64 13.67 0.38 1.82
N LEU A 65 14.81 0.96 1.39
CA LEU A 65 14.91 2.39 1.09
C LEU A 65 14.01 2.82 -0.09
N LEU A 66 14.04 2.05 -1.18
CA LEU A 66 13.18 2.31 -2.33
C LEU A 66 11.70 2.24 -1.94
N HIS A 67 11.35 1.34 -1.00
CA HIS A 67 9.98 1.19 -0.52
C HIS A 67 9.47 2.46 0.18
N VAL A 68 10.33 3.24 0.85
CA VAL A 68 9.95 4.53 1.46
C VAL A 68 9.43 5.49 0.39
N ALA A 69 10.19 5.69 -0.70
CA ALA A 69 9.81 6.60 -1.77
C ALA A 69 8.55 6.10 -2.54
N ASN A 70 8.53 4.80 -2.84
CA ASN A 70 7.40 4.18 -3.53
C ASN A 70 6.13 4.26 -2.68
N TYR A 71 6.23 3.92 -1.39
CA TYR A 71 5.10 4.02 -0.45
C TYR A 71 4.56 5.44 -0.40
N ALA A 72 5.42 6.44 -0.23
CA ALA A 72 4.98 7.83 -0.17
C ALA A 72 4.17 8.23 -1.42
N SER A 73 4.59 7.80 -2.62
CA SER A 73 3.93 8.16 -3.87
C SER A 73 2.52 7.58 -4.00
N TYR A 74 2.34 6.27 -3.84
CA TYR A 74 1.01 5.66 -3.97
C TYR A 74 0.12 5.90 -2.75
N GLN A 75 0.69 6.09 -1.56
CA GLN A 75 -0.09 6.46 -0.37
C GLN A 75 -0.68 7.87 -0.51
N LEU A 76 0.06 8.81 -1.08
CA LEU A 76 -0.45 10.14 -1.40
C LEU A 76 -1.62 10.06 -2.39
N ILE A 77 -1.53 9.25 -3.45
CA ILE A 77 -2.64 9.04 -4.38
C ILE A 77 -3.89 8.57 -3.62
N LEU A 78 -3.74 7.54 -2.76
CA LEU A 78 -4.85 6.97 -2.02
C LEU A 78 -5.49 7.96 -1.04
N LEU A 79 -4.66 8.72 -0.30
CA LEU A 79 -5.15 9.77 0.60
C LEU A 79 -5.88 10.86 -0.16
N MET A 80 -5.33 11.33 -1.29
CA MET A 80 -5.97 12.35 -2.12
C MET A 80 -7.29 11.84 -2.69
N ALA A 81 -7.36 10.58 -3.15
CA ALA A 81 -8.61 9.99 -3.63
C ALA A 81 -9.66 9.86 -2.52
N VAL A 82 -9.27 9.44 -1.32
CA VAL A 82 -10.18 9.40 -0.15
C VAL A 82 -10.65 10.80 0.21
N PHE A 83 -9.76 11.80 0.25
CA PHE A 83 -10.15 13.18 0.53
C PHE A 83 -11.02 13.80 -0.58
N ALA A 84 -10.81 13.42 -1.84
CA ALA A 84 -11.69 13.82 -2.95
C ALA A 84 -13.12 13.27 -2.75
N VAL A 85 -13.24 12.01 -2.34
CA VAL A 85 -14.53 11.39 -1.98
C VAL A 85 -15.16 12.11 -0.80
N ILE A 86 -14.42 12.34 0.29
CA ILE A 86 -14.92 13.04 1.48
C ILE A 86 -15.38 14.47 1.12
N HIS A 87 -14.64 15.18 0.28
CA HIS A 87 -15.00 16.53 -0.17
C HIS A 87 -16.36 16.57 -0.86
N ARG A 88 -16.73 15.53 -1.59
CA ARG A 88 -17.99 15.43 -2.32
C ARG A 88 -19.13 14.81 -1.50
N THR A 89 -18.85 13.81 -0.68
CA THR A 89 -19.86 13.03 0.06
C THR A 89 -20.05 13.49 1.51
N GLY A 90 -19.06 14.24 2.05
CA GLY A 90 -19.05 14.65 3.47
C GLY A 90 -18.73 13.51 4.44
N THR A 91 -18.38 12.29 3.96
CA THR A 91 -18.15 11.13 4.84
C THR A 91 -16.94 10.31 4.43
N ALA A 92 -16.25 9.73 5.43
CA ALA A 92 -15.20 8.73 5.25
C ALA A 92 -15.68 7.31 5.60
N ASP A 93 -16.94 7.16 6.04
CA ASP A 93 -17.50 5.87 6.47
C ASP A 93 -17.83 5.01 5.27
N LEU A 94 -17.09 3.91 5.11
CA LEU A 94 -17.24 2.94 4.03
C LEU A 94 -18.62 2.25 4.01
N ASN A 95 -19.35 2.27 5.13
CA ASN A 95 -20.71 1.73 5.18
C ASN A 95 -21.75 2.70 4.59
N ARG A 96 -21.39 3.98 4.45
CA ARG A 96 -22.24 5.04 3.91
C ARG A 96 -21.89 5.42 2.47
N LEU A 97 -20.78 4.90 1.93
CA LEU A 97 -20.33 5.09 0.56
C LEU A 97 -20.88 3.97 -0.34
N GLY A 98 -20.63 4.05 -1.63
CA GLY A 98 -20.91 3.03 -2.63
C GLY A 98 -21.27 3.59 -4.00
N GLY A 99 -20.94 2.86 -5.07
CA GLY A 99 -21.39 3.12 -6.43
C GLY A 99 -20.86 4.40 -7.10
N LEU A 100 -19.83 5.03 -6.55
CA LEU A 100 -19.34 6.34 -7.03
C LEU A 100 -18.54 6.26 -8.33
N VAL A 101 -18.30 5.08 -8.89
CA VAL A 101 -17.46 4.91 -10.10
C VAL A 101 -17.93 5.73 -11.28
N ALA A 102 -19.24 5.82 -11.53
CA ALA A 102 -19.81 6.61 -12.63
C ALA A 102 -19.82 8.12 -12.34
N ARG A 103 -19.79 8.51 -11.08
CA ARG A 103 -19.85 9.90 -10.63
C ARG A 103 -18.49 10.55 -10.46
N MET A 104 -17.48 9.74 -10.08
CA MET A 104 -16.12 10.18 -9.81
C MET A 104 -15.09 9.26 -10.51
N PRO A 105 -15.09 9.19 -11.85
CA PRO A 105 -14.27 8.25 -12.61
C PRO A 105 -12.77 8.52 -12.50
N LEU A 106 -12.34 9.79 -12.37
CA LEU A 106 -10.92 10.13 -12.21
C LEU A 106 -10.41 9.77 -10.82
N SER A 107 -11.22 10.02 -9.80
CA SER A 107 -10.92 9.60 -8.42
C SER A 107 -10.90 8.09 -8.29
N PHE A 108 -11.79 7.37 -8.98
CA PHE A 108 -11.78 5.92 -9.05
C PHE A 108 -10.50 5.39 -9.70
N LEU A 109 -10.12 5.93 -10.86
CA LEU A 109 -8.89 5.52 -11.57
C LEU A 109 -7.66 5.73 -10.70
N ALA A 110 -7.57 6.87 -10.03
CA ALA A 110 -6.46 7.17 -9.14
C ALA A 110 -6.42 6.21 -7.93
N MET A 111 -7.55 5.96 -7.29
CA MET A 111 -7.62 4.98 -6.20
C MET A 111 -7.21 3.58 -6.67
N LEU A 112 -7.65 3.15 -7.85
CA LEU A 112 -7.28 1.86 -8.44
C LEU A 112 -5.76 1.76 -8.64
N ILE A 113 -5.13 2.77 -9.24
CA ILE A 113 -3.68 2.82 -9.45
C ILE A 113 -2.92 2.81 -8.11
N GLY A 114 -3.36 3.63 -7.16
CA GLY A 114 -2.79 3.66 -5.81
C GLY A 114 -2.88 2.31 -5.10
N ILE A 115 -4.01 1.61 -5.23
CA ILE A 115 -4.23 0.26 -4.67
C ILE A 115 -3.30 -0.77 -5.30
N ILE A 116 -3.14 -0.77 -6.64
CA ILE A 116 -2.23 -1.67 -7.33
C ILE A 116 -0.79 -1.43 -6.85
N GLY A 117 -0.40 -0.14 -6.66
CA GLY A 117 0.89 0.25 -6.09
C GLY A 117 1.08 -0.24 -4.66
N LEU A 118 0.09 -0.03 -3.79
CA LEU A 118 0.11 -0.46 -2.38
C LEU A 118 0.16 -1.99 -2.25
N ALA A 119 -0.63 -2.70 -3.04
CA ALA A 119 -0.62 -4.16 -3.09
C ALA A 119 0.73 -4.70 -3.58
N GLY A 120 1.49 -3.90 -4.33
CA GLY A 120 2.76 -4.31 -4.92
C GLY A 120 2.57 -5.21 -6.13
N LEU A 121 1.63 -4.87 -7.00
CA LEU A 121 1.38 -5.59 -8.24
C LEU A 121 2.03 -4.86 -9.44
N PRO A 122 2.59 -5.60 -10.42
CA PRO A 122 3.09 -4.98 -11.62
C PRO A 122 1.92 -4.30 -12.40
N PRO A 123 2.17 -3.24 -13.13
CA PRO A 123 3.47 -2.60 -13.44
C PRO A 123 3.84 -1.44 -12.48
N MET A 124 3.20 -1.32 -11.32
CA MET A 124 3.42 -0.20 -10.41
C MET A 124 4.73 -0.32 -9.62
N ASN A 125 5.27 0.82 -9.18
CA ASN A 125 6.55 0.90 -8.49
C ASN A 125 6.61 0.11 -7.16
N GLY A 126 5.49 -0.06 -6.46
CA GLY A 126 5.40 -0.85 -5.24
C GLY A 126 5.79 -2.31 -5.43
N PHE A 127 5.60 -2.87 -6.63
CA PHE A 127 6.04 -4.22 -6.98
C PHE A 127 7.56 -4.36 -6.85
N VAL A 128 8.32 -3.43 -7.43
CA VAL A 128 9.78 -3.52 -7.49
C VAL A 128 10.41 -3.57 -6.10
N SER A 129 10.02 -2.65 -5.22
CA SER A 129 10.58 -2.59 -3.87
C SER A 129 10.20 -3.80 -3.01
N LYS A 130 8.96 -4.29 -3.11
CA LYS A 130 8.55 -5.53 -2.42
C LYS A 130 9.29 -6.75 -2.96
N TRP A 131 9.41 -6.86 -4.28
CA TRP A 131 10.16 -7.95 -4.92
C TRP A 131 11.61 -8.00 -4.47
N MET A 132 12.30 -6.84 -4.35
CA MET A 132 13.67 -6.77 -3.85
C MET A 132 13.78 -7.33 -2.43
N VAL A 133 12.87 -6.93 -1.52
CA VAL A 133 12.84 -7.46 -0.15
C VAL A 133 12.55 -8.97 -0.12
N TYR A 134 11.59 -9.44 -0.91
CA TYR A 134 11.28 -10.86 -1.00
C TYR A 134 12.45 -11.68 -1.53
N ARG A 135 13.12 -11.19 -2.57
CA ARG A 135 14.30 -11.86 -3.14
C ARG A 135 15.44 -11.92 -2.13
N ALA A 136 15.71 -10.84 -1.40
CA ALA A 136 16.73 -10.80 -0.36
C ALA A 136 16.44 -11.82 0.76
N LEU A 137 15.18 -11.94 1.21
CA LEU A 137 14.78 -12.96 2.19
C LEU A 137 15.06 -14.40 1.73
N ILE A 138 14.83 -14.67 0.44
CA ILE A 138 15.14 -15.99 -0.14
C ILE A 138 16.65 -16.21 -0.19
N LEU A 139 17.43 -15.20 -0.61
CA LEU A 139 18.89 -15.29 -0.70
C LEU A 139 19.56 -15.48 0.68
N GLU A 140 19.01 -14.85 1.72
CA GLU A 140 19.48 -15.00 3.10
C GLU A 140 18.97 -16.28 3.78
N GLY A 141 18.17 -17.11 3.10
CA GLY A 141 17.63 -18.35 3.67
C GLY A 141 16.64 -18.13 4.81
N GLN A 142 15.83 -17.06 4.73
CA GLN A 142 14.83 -16.68 5.74
C GLN A 142 13.37 -17.01 5.29
N PRO A 143 13.00 -18.30 5.10
CA PRO A 143 11.73 -18.68 4.51
C PRO A 143 10.53 -18.31 5.39
N LEU A 144 10.67 -18.30 6.70
CA LEU A 144 9.58 -17.96 7.62
C LEU A 144 9.26 -16.46 7.56
N LEU A 145 10.26 -15.59 7.49
CA LEU A 145 10.07 -14.15 7.28
C LEU A 145 9.46 -13.87 5.89
N PHE A 146 9.89 -14.60 4.86
CA PHE A 146 9.28 -14.51 3.53
C PHE A 146 7.78 -14.83 3.58
N VAL A 147 7.40 -15.96 4.21
CA VAL A 147 5.98 -16.33 4.37
C VAL A 147 5.21 -15.27 5.16
N ALA A 148 5.78 -14.74 6.24
CA ALA A 148 5.19 -13.67 7.04
C ALA A 148 4.88 -12.42 6.19
N MET A 149 5.81 -12.02 5.31
CA MET A 149 5.63 -10.87 4.42
C MET A 149 4.60 -11.13 3.32
N VAL A 150 4.52 -12.35 2.80
CA VAL A 150 3.45 -12.76 1.87
C VAL A 150 2.08 -12.69 2.55
N VAL A 151 1.96 -13.17 3.79
CA VAL A 151 0.72 -13.10 4.59
C VAL A 151 0.31 -11.63 4.81
N SER A 152 1.26 -10.73 5.11
CA SER A 152 0.98 -9.29 5.21
C SER A 152 0.45 -8.73 3.88
N THR A 153 1.06 -9.12 2.76
CA THR A 153 0.61 -8.64 1.43
C THR A 153 -0.79 -9.14 1.08
N LEU A 154 -1.14 -10.38 1.42
CA LEU A 154 -2.51 -10.89 1.25
C LEU A 154 -3.52 -10.09 2.07
N GLY A 155 -3.19 -9.78 3.32
CA GLY A 155 -4.03 -8.91 4.15
C GLY A 155 -4.20 -7.50 3.55
N THR A 156 -3.12 -6.95 2.95
CA THR A 156 -3.18 -5.67 2.22
C THR A 156 -4.18 -5.75 1.08
N ILE A 157 -4.09 -6.75 0.21
CA ILE A 157 -4.99 -6.93 -0.95
C ILE A 157 -6.45 -6.99 -0.49
N LEU A 158 -6.76 -7.76 0.56
CA LEU A 158 -8.12 -7.90 1.06
C LEU A 158 -8.68 -6.58 1.62
N SER A 159 -7.88 -5.82 2.37
CA SER A 159 -8.35 -4.57 2.97
C SER A 159 -8.53 -3.45 1.94
N VAL A 160 -7.63 -3.36 0.94
CA VAL A 160 -7.77 -2.33 -0.11
C VAL A 160 -8.87 -2.69 -1.12
N TYR A 161 -9.14 -3.99 -1.32
CA TYR A 161 -10.35 -4.41 -2.04
C TYR A 161 -11.62 -3.90 -1.35
N LYS A 162 -11.71 -4.03 -0.02
CA LYS A 162 -12.81 -3.45 0.78
C LYS A 162 -12.92 -1.94 0.55
N LEU A 163 -11.78 -1.22 0.59
CA LEU A 163 -11.75 0.23 0.37
C LEU A 163 -12.32 0.59 -1.01
N LEU A 164 -11.83 -0.05 -2.07
CA LEU A 164 -12.28 0.19 -3.44
C LEU A 164 -13.74 -0.15 -3.64
N HIS A 165 -14.12 -1.37 -3.22
CA HIS A 165 -15.47 -1.90 -3.41
C HIS A 165 -16.51 -1.02 -2.71
N ASN A 166 -16.30 -0.73 -1.43
CA ASN A 166 -17.27 0.04 -0.65
C ASN A 166 -17.35 1.51 -1.04
N THR A 167 -16.28 2.06 -1.64
CA THR A 167 -16.31 3.45 -2.10
C THR A 167 -16.91 3.57 -3.51
N PHE A 168 -16.47 2.74 -4.45
CA PHE A 168 -16.74 2.96 -5.86
C PHE A 168 -17.62 1.89 -6.54
N LEU A 169 -17.52 0.61 -6.11
CA LEU A 169 -18.14 -0.51 -6.84
C LEU A 169 -19.45 -1.01 -6.23
N GLY A 170 -19.78 -0.65 -5.00
CA GLY A 170 -21.04 -1.01 -4.34
C GLY A 170 -22.26 -0.32 -4.98
N GLN A 171 -23.44 -0.48 -4.36
CA GLN A 171 -24.64 0.22 -4.80
C GLN A 171 -24.56 1.70 -4.52
N LEU A 172 -24.95 2.51 -5.52
CA LEU A 172 -25.02 3.97 -5.35
C LEU A 172 -26.10 4.31 -4.32
N ARG A 173 -25.74 5.11 -3.33
CA ARG A 173 -26.69 5.63 -2.34
C ARG A 173 -27.49 6.77 -2.93
N LEU A 174 -28.79 6.84 -2.62
CA LEU A 174 -29.67 7.93 -3.07
C LEU A 174 -29.13 9.31 -2.69
N GLU A 175 -28.52 9.44 -1.50
CA GLU A 175 -27.90 10.70 -1.03
C GLU A 175 -26.70 11.14 -1.87
N HIS A 176 -26.18 10.28 -2.77
CA HIS A 176 -25.00 10.53 -3.60
C HIS A 176 -25.31 10.56 -5.11
N GLU A 177 -26.58 10.58 -5.52
CA GLU A 177 -26.96 10.57 -6.94
C GLU A 177 -26.51 11.78 -7.72
N ASP A 178 -26.48 12.97 -7.08
CA ASP A 178 -26.11 14.24 -7.72
C ASP A 178 -24.61 14.58 -7.59
N ILE A 179 -23.80 13.68 -7.00
CA ILE A 179 -22.37 13.91 -6.82
C ILE A 179 -21.66 13.94 -8.18
N GLN A 180 -20.74 14.89 -8.29
CA GLN A 180 -19.85 15.06 -9.44
C GLN A 180 -18.40 14.84 -9.01
N GLU A 181 -17.52 14.68 -10.01
CA GLU A 181 -16.07 14.55 -9.80
C GLU A 181 -15.50 15.69 -8.94
N ALA A 182 -14.43 15.40 -8.21
CA ALA A 182 -13.72 16.38 -7.40
C ALA A 182 -13.16 17.52 -8.27
N PRO A 183 -12.92 18.71 -7.70
CA PRO A 183 -12.37 19.84 -8.43
C PRO A 183 -11.01 19.50 -9.07
N TRP A 184 -10.71 20.13 -10.20
CA TRP A 184 -9.46 19.92 -10.93
C TRP A 184 -8.20 20.16 -10.08
N SER A 185 -8.27 21.07 -9.12
CA SER A 185 -7.19 21.30 -8.14
C SER A 185 -6.85 20.09 -7.28
N MET A 186 -7.78 19.15 -7.11
CA MET A 186 -7.54 17.87 -6.39
C MET A 186 -7.21 16.74 -7.36
N THR A 187 -7.88 16.67 -8.51
CA THR A 187 -7.71 15.55 -9.45
C THR A 187 -6.41 15.65 -10.25
N ALA A 188 -5.97 16.84 -10.66
CA ALA A 188 -4.75 17.00 -11.45
C ALA A 188 -3.47 16.49 -10.73
N PRO A 189 -3.15 16.90 -9.48
CA PRO A 189 -1.98 16.40 -8.79
C PRO A 189 -2.07 14.91 -8.50
N MET A 190 -3.27 14.39 -8.24
CA MET A 190 -3.50 12.96 -8.04
C MET A 190 -3.19 12.14 -9.31
N LEU A 191 -3.64 12.60 -10.49
CA LEU A 191 -3.34 11.97 -11.77
C LEU A 191 -1.87 12.07 -12.14
N LEU A 192 -1.20 13.19 -11.82
CA LEU A 192 0.23 13.35 -12.02
C LEU A 192 1.02 12.30 -11.23
N LEU A 193 0.64 12.07 -9.97
CA LEU A 193 1.24 11.01 -9.15
C LEU A 193 0.95 9.61 -9.72
N CYS A 194 -0.23 9.37 -10.30
CA CYS A 194 -0.53 8.11 -10.98
C CYS A 194 0.44 7.84 -12.13
N VAL A 195 0.72 8.86 -12.96
CA VAL A 195 1.71 8.75 -14.03
C VAL A 195 3.09 8.46 -13.46
N LEU A 196 3.50 9.16 -12.39
CA LEU A 196 4.80 8.95 -11.74
C LEU A 196 4.93 7.50 -11.23
N VAL A 197 3.94 6.97 -10.52
CA VAL A 197 3.94 5.60 -9.98
C VAL A 197 4.01 4.55 -11.09
N PHE A 198 3.30 4.77 -12.20
CA PHE A 198 3.34 3.90 -13.36
C PHE A 198 4.69 3.95 -14.07
N VAL A 199 5.18 5.15 -14.41
CA VAL A 199 6.44 5.33 -15.15
C VAL A 199 7.62 4.79 -14.35
N THR A 200 7.72 5.12 -13.06
CA THR A 200 8.78 4.61 -12.20
C THR A 200 8.69 3.10 -12.03
N GLY A 201 7.49 2.54 -11.94
CA GLY A 201 7.29 1.10 -11.88
C GLY A 201 7.78 0.38 -13.15
N VAL A 202 7.42 0.87 -14.33
CA VAL A 202 7.86 0.30 -15.62
C VAL A 202 9.37 0.42 -15.79
N LEU A 203 9.95 1.60 -15.51
CA LEU A 203 11.39 1.83 -15.65
C LEU A 203 12.21 0.93 -14.73
N PHE A 204 11.84 0.82 -13.45
CA PHE A 204 12.54 -0.06 -12.52
C PHE A 204 12.35 -1.54 -12.87
N THR A 205 11.14 -1.94 -13.26
CA THR A 205 10.90 -3.33 -13.69
C THR A 205 11.78 -3.68 -14.90
N SER A 206 11.84 -2.83 -15.92
CA SER A 206 12.69 -3.08 -17.09
C SER A 206 14.18 -3.13 -16.75
N TYR A 207 14.63 -2.32 -15.78
CA TYR A 207 16.04 -2.34 -15.35
C TYR A 207 16.43 -3.60 -14.56
N PHE A 208 15.54 -4.15 -13.74
CA PHE A 208 15.86 -5.31 -12.89
C PHE A 208 15.59 -6.66 -13.54
N PHE A 209 14.78 -6.71 -14.61
CA PHE A 209 14.39 -7.97 -15.26
C PHE A 209 14.94 -8.16 -16.68
N ASN A 210 15.68 -7.18 -17.23
CA ASN A 210 16.51 -7.31 -18.44
C ASN A 210 17.99 -7.45 -18.05
#